data_1f7e401666d451bf59b7a9c462bfdef9
#
_entry.id   1f7e401666d451bf59b7a9c462bfdef9
#
_cell.length_a   1.000
_cell.length_b   1.000
_cell.length_c   1.000
_cell.angle_alpha   90.00
_cell.angle_beta   90.00
_cell.angle_gamma   90.00
#
_symmetry.space_group_name_H-M   'P 1'
#
loop_
_entity.id
_entity.type
_entity.pdbx_description
1 polymer ?
#
loop_
_entity_poly.entity_id
_entity_poly.type
_entity_poly.pdbx_seq_one_letter_code
_entity_poly.pdbx_strand_id
1 'polypeptide(L)'
;MDGEQMVPAEGLLRDRGSIGRATTGRPKTIRWFVIVGLLLAIVLGALYGFNRFREQAIATYFANNKPPPAQISAAEVKTEAVPRFAAGIGSVTAVHQVTINPEVGGRVTKIFFEPGAAVKAGDPLVQLNDAPDRGDLANYEAQAHWAETTLQRSSQLAQRQFESREIVDQKQSQLDQARAQIIKTEALIDQKLIRAPFSGQLGTRQIEVGQYVTPGAKIVTLTDLSMLFVNFTLPSHMRSEVSVGQKVNVTADAFPGRTFSADITTIEPQVSADTRTMTVQATMRNPEGGLLPGMFVNAAVVLPPQSDVMVVPETAVEYTLYGDSVYVIREDGKDANGNPLLKAVRTPVKTGLRVGGKVVILEGVQPGERVIAAGQVKVQNGARVAISGSPEPQPPATLTRN
;
A
#
# COMPACT_ATOMS: atom_id res chain seq x y z
N MET A 1 -36.88 -42.46 -35.01
CA MET A 1 -38.26 -42.73 -34.73
C MET A 1 -39.02 -41.58 -35.34
N ASP A 2 -39.30 -41.70 -36.56
CA ASP A 2 -40.53 -42.23 -37.17
C ASP A 2 -41.57 -41.09 -37.17
N GLY A 3 -42.13 -40.69 -38.17
CA GLY A 3 -42.43 -41.18 -39.53
C GLY A 3 -43.36 -40.15 -40.13
N GLU A 4 -43.14 -39.75 -41.38
CA GLU A 4 -43.89 -40.38 -42.49
C GLU A 4 -45.38 -40.18 -42.41
N GLN A 5 -46.06 -39.67 -43.33
CA GLN A 5 -46.32 -40.02 -44.72
C GLN A 5 -47.52 -39.14 -45.17
N MET A 6 -47.68 -38.73 -46.23
CA MET A 6 -47.81 -39.19 -47.62
C MET A 6 -49.16 -38.78 -48.21
N VAL A 7 -49.08 -38.10 -49.27
CA VAL A 7 -49.91 -38.01 -50.52
C VAL A 7 -50.87 -39.21 -50.71
N PRO A 8 -51.94 -39.20 -51.52
CA PRO A 8 -52.03 -38.77 -52.95
C PRO A 8 -53.41 -38.22 -53.40
N ALA A 9 -53.48 -37.55 -54.50
CA ALA A 9 -53.59 -37.84 -55.93
C ALA A 9 -55.03 -38.27 -56.44
N GLU A 10 -55.31 -37.75 -57.62
CA GLU A 10 -56.13 -38.25 -58.72
C GLU A 10 -57.69 -38.12 -58.60
N GLY A 11 -58.29 -37.69 -59.59
CA GLY A 11 -58.45 -38.02 -60.98
C GLY A 11 -59.61 -37.30 -61.63
N LEU A 12 -59.41 -36.88 -62.77
CA LEU A 12 -59.84 -37.36 -64.09
C LEU A 12 -61.27 -37.11 -64.48
N LEU A 13 -61.37 -36.50 -65.63
CA LEU A 13 -62.06 -36.77 -66.89
C LEU A 13 -63.17 -35.81 -67.30
N ARG A 14 -62.88 -35.20 -68.42
CA ARG A 14 -63.64 -35.18 -69.72
C ARG A 14 -65.09 -34.69 -69.70
N ASP A 15 -65.40 -33.73 -70.52
CA ASP A 15 -65.90 -34.03 -71.87
C ASP A 15 -66.07 -32.75 -72.73
N ARG A 16 -66.05 -33.00 -73.97
CA ARG A 16 -66.07 -32.21 -75.21
C ARG A 16 -67.26 -31.25 -75.44
N GLY A 17 -66.90 -30.22 -76.13
CA GLY A 17 -67.67 -29.90 -77.35
C GLY A 17 -68.48 -28.61 -77.36
N SER A 18 -68.05 -27.65 -78.04
CA SER A 18 -68.54 -27.29 -79.37
C SER A 18 -68.16 -25.88 -79.80
N ILE A 19 -67.87 -25.77 -81.05
CA ILE A 19 -67.43 -24.63 -81.86
C ILE A 19 -68.56 -23.55 -81.99
N GLY A 20 -68.23 -22.27 -81.72
CA GLY A 20 -69.13 -21.17 -81.93
C GLY A 20 -68.31 -19.91 -82.31
N ARG A 21 -68.55 -19.44 -83.48
CA ARG A 21 -67.87 -18.40 -84.29
C ARG A 21 -67.63 -17.06 -83.59
N ALA A 22 -66.51 -16.46 -83.98
CA ALA A 22 -66.04 -15.11 -83.74
C ALA A 22 -67.04 -13.98 -84.04
N THR A 23 -67.08 -12.98 -83.17
CA THR A 23 -67.46 -11.59 -83.53
C THR A 23 -66.43 -10.66 -82.91
N THR A 24 -65.81 -9.90 -83.83
CA THR A 24 -64.80 -8.85 -83.51
C THR A 24 -65.51 -7.69 -82.80
N GLY A 25 -65.25 -7.63 -81.48
CA GLY A 25 -65.55 -6.41 -80.69
C GLY A 25 -64.22 -5.80 -80.20
N ARG A 26 -63.90 -4.57 -80.63
CA ARG A 26 -62.73 -3.81 -80.22
C ARG A 26 -62.63 -3.76 -78.68
N PRO A 27 -61.43 -3.99 -78.10
CA PRO A 27 -61.30 -4.22 -76.63
C PRO A 27 -61.43 -2.90 -75.86
N LYS A 28 -62.54 -2.71 -75.17
CA LYS A 28 -62.71 -1.69 -74.09
C LYS A 28 -61.76 -1.91 -72.95
N THR A 29 -61.13 -3.07 -72.89
CA THR A 29 -60.14 -3.52 -71.81
C THR A 29 -58.86 -2.72 -71.88
N ILE A 30 -58.32 -2.36 -73.03
CA ILE A 30 -57.13 -1.56 -73.21
C ILE A 30 -57.29 -0.17 -72.54
N ARG A 31 -58.43 0.49 -72.72
CA ARG A 31 -58.71 1.80 -72.11
C ARG A 31 -58.79 1.67 -70.59
N TRP A 32 -59.30 0.58 -70.09
CA TRP A 32 -59.39 0.32 -68.63
C TRP A 32 -58.00 0.05 -67.99
N PHE A 33 -57.12 -0.69 -68.64
CA PHE A 33 -55.72 -0.91 -68.21
C PHE A 33 -54.90 0.40 -68.29
N VAL A 34 -55.13 1.26 -69.26
CA VAL A 34 -54.45 2.56 -69.34
C VAL A 34 -54.93 3.47 -68.19
N ILE A 35 -56.23 3.49 -67.87
CA ILE A 35 -56.75 4.29 -66.76
C ILE A 35 -56.22 3.75 -65.38
N VAL A 36 -56.20 2.45 -65.20
CA VAL A 36 -55.66 1.81 -63.95
C VAL A 36 -54.16 2.05 -63.86
N GLY A 37 -53.41 1.95 -64.96
CA GLY A 37 -51.95 2.25 -64.98
C GLY A 37 -51.66 3.72 -64.67
N LEU A 38 -52.50 4.64 -65.22
CA LEU A 38 -52.32 6.06 -64.90
C LEU A 38 -52.70 6.40 -63.47
N LEU A 39 -53.76 5.78 -62.96
CA LEU A 39 -54.16 5.91 -61.55
C LEU A 39 -53.04 5.35 -60.58
N LEU A 40 -52.47 4.20 -60.93
CA LEU A 40 -51.34 3.62 -60.20
C LEU A 40 -50.08 4.45 -60.23
N ALA A 41 -49.78 5.08 -61.45
CA ALA A 41 -48.67 6.00 -61.55
C ALA A 41 -48.87 7.31 -60.75
N ILE A 42 -50.15 7.82 -60.72
CA ILE A 42 -50.48 8.95 -59.82
C ILE A 42 -50.33 8.59 -58.34
N VAL A 43 -50.80 7.40 -57.91
CA VAL A 43 -50.67 6.97 -56.55
C VAL A 43 -49.21 6.77 -56.21
N LEU A 44 -48.40 6.10 -57.01
CA LEU A 44 -46.99 5.96 -56.85
C LEU A 44 -46.23 7.28 -56.81
N GLY A 45 -46.60 8.20 -57.70
CA GLY A 45 -46.07 9.59 -57.76
C GLY A 45 -46.42 10.36 -56.49
N ALA A 46 -47.68 10.23 -56.04
CA ALA A 46 -48.13 10.87 -54.81
C ALA A 46 -47.43 10.26 -53.55
N LEU A 47 -47.26 8.95 -53.51
CA LEU A 47 -46.48 8.27 -52.41
C LEU A 47 -45.01 8.67 -52.42
N TYR A 48 -44.40 8.73 -53.57
CA TYR A 48 -43.00 9.19 -53.73
C TYR A 48 -42.85 10.64 -53.31
N GLY A 49 -43.73 11.51 -53.80
CA GLY A 49 -43.77 12.94 -53.46
C GLY A 49 -44.02 13.17 -51.97
N PHE A 50 -44.96 12.40 -51.37
CA PHE A 50 -45.27 12.46 -49.96
C PHE A 50 -44.07 11.97 -49.10
N ASN A 51 -43.38 10.90 -49.53
CA ASN A 51 -42.21 10.41 -48.81
C ASN A 51 -41.04 11.42 -48.87
N ARG A 52 -40.79 12.02 -50.02
CA ARG A 52 -39.81 13.10 -50.18
C ARG A 52 -40.17 14.35 -49.36
N PHE A 53 -41.44 14.76 -49.39
CA PHE A 53 -41.92 15.86 -48.57
C PHE A 53 -41.79 15.59 -47.10
N ARG A 54 -42.14 14.37 -46.65
CA ARG A 54 -41.98 13.93 -45.26
C ARG A 54 -40.52 13.93 -44.83
N GLU A 55 -39.60 13.40 -45.65
CA GLU A 55 -38.17 13.42 -45.37
C GLU A 55 -37.63 14.85 -45.24
N GLN A 56 -38.03 15.75 -46.12
CA GLN A 56 -37.64 17.17 -46.07
C GLN A 56 -38.25 17.90 -44.87
N ALA A 57 -39.53 17.66 -44.58
CA ALA A 57 -40.19 18.23 -43.39
C ALA A 57 -39.60 17.75 -42.09
N ILE A 58 -39.26 16.46 -41.98
CA ILE A 58 -38.57 15.89 -40.83
C ILE A 58 -37.17 16.48 -40.71
N ALA A 59 -36.41 16.54 -41.81
CA ALA A 59 -35.06 17.10 -41.80
C ALA A 59 -35.05 18.60 -41.41
N THR A 60 -35.99 19.39 -41.90
CA THR A 60 -36.12 20.82 -41.53
C THR A 60 -36.61 20.99 -40.09
N TYR A 61 -37.52 20.14 -39.61
CA TYR A 61 -38.00 20.18 -38.24
C TYR A 61 -36.86 19.91 -37.26
N PHE A 62 -36.06 18.84 -37.47
CA PHE A 62 -34.89 18.52 -36.63
C PHE A 62 -33.74 19.52 -36.79
N ALA A 63 -33.58 20.14 -37.97
CA ALA A 63 -32.59 21.19 -38.16
C ALA A 63 -32.90 22.45 -37.35
N ASN A 64 -34.18 22.81 -37.24
CA ASN A 64 -34.65 24.01 -36.54
C ASN A 64 -34.93 23.81 -35.04
N ASN A 65 -35.30 22.59 -34.63
CA ASN A 65 -35.58 22.23 -33.24
C ASN A 65 -34.42 21.44 -32.62
N LYS A 66 -33.21 21.98 -32.68
CA LYS A 66 -32.08 21.38 -31.95
C LYS A 66 -32.33 21.51 -30.45
N PRO A 67 -32.15 20.42 -29.64
CA PRO A 67 -32.32 20.50 -28.20
C PRO A 67 -31.38 21.55 -27.63
N PRO A 68 -31.79 22.23 -26.54
CA PRO A 68 -30.95 23.24 -25.92
C PRO A 68 -29.63 22.59 -25.44
N PRO A 69 -28.51 23.32 -25.51
CA PRO A 69 -27.22 22.78 -25.09
C PRO A 69 -27.25 22.32 -23.62
N ALA A 70 -26.73 21.13 -23.35
CA ALA A 70 -26.64 20.60 -22.00
C ALA A 70 -25.68 21.47 -21.21
N GLN A 71 -26.11 21.94 -20.02
CA GLN A 71 -25.26 22.67 -19.09
C GLN A 71 -24.31 21.70 -18.42
N ILE A 72 -23.01 21.99 -18.54
CA ILE A 72 -21.94 21.13 -18.01
C ILE A 72 -20.90 21.99 -17.27
N SER A 73 -20.16 21.36 -16.34
CA SER A 73 -18.92 21.92 -15.81
C SER A 73 -17.73 21.34 -16.55
N ALA A 74 -16.80 22.20 -16.93
CA ALA A 74 -15.58 21.81 -17.64
C ALA A 74 -14.37 21.90 -16.73
N ALA A 75 -13.46 20.93 -16.85
CA ALA A 75 -12.12 20.98 -16.26
C ALA A 75 -11.09 20.90 -17.39
N GLU A 76 -9.96 21.53 -17.18
CA GLU A 76 -8.83 21.47 -18.10
C GLU A 76 -7.93 20.30 -17.76
N VAL A 77 -7.44 19.57 -18.76
CA VAL A 77 -6.41 18.54 -18.61
C VAL A 77 -5.09 19.24 -18.28
N LYS A 78 -4.69 19.14 -17.01
CA LYS A 78 -3.45 19.75 -16.51
C LYS A 78 -2.32 18.75 -16.47
N THR A 79 -1.10 19.24 -16.66
CA THR A 79 0.11 18.46 -16.43
C THR A 79 0.61 18.77 -15.03
N GLU A 80 0.67 17.77 -14.16
CA GLU A 80 1.10 17.93 -12.77
C GLU A 80 2.08 16.80 -12.38
N ALA A 81 2.90 17.07 -11.36
CA ALA A 81 3.70 16.03 -10.71
C ALA A 81 2.81 15.31 -9.67
N VAL A 82 2.65 14.00 -9.84
CA VAL A 82 1.81 13.18 -8.95
C VAL A 82 2.68 12.37 -8.00
N PRO A 83 2.45 12.44 -6.67
CA PRO A 83 3.19 11.64 -5.71
C PRO A 83 2.91 10.15 -5.92
N ARG A 84 3.97 9.35 -5.81
CA ARG A 84 3.89 7.89 -5.93
C ARG A 84 4.30 7.23 -4.63
N PHE A 85 3.66 6.14 -4.29
CA PHE A 85 3.96 5.38 -3.09
C PHE A 85 4.05 3.89 -3.41
N ALA A 86 5.04 3.23 -2.82
CA ALA A 86 5.08 1.77 -2.80
C ALA A 86 4.52 1.30 -1.45
N ALA A 87 3.33 0.71 -1.49
CA ALA A 87 2.66 0.21 -0.30
C ALA A 87 3.11 -1.21 0.04
N GLY A 88 3.39 -1.44 1.32
CA GLY A 88 3.72 -2.75 1.88
C GLY A 88 3.11 -2.90 3.27
N ILE A 89 2.92 -4.14 3.67
CA ILE A 89 2.47 -4.48 5.03
C ILE A 89 3.66 -5.03 5.79
N GLY A 90 3.76 -4.66 7.06
CA GLY A 90 4.86 -5.08 7.90
C GLY A 90 4.53 -5.11 9.38
N SER A 91 5.57 -5.27 10.18
CA SER A 91 5.48 -5.26 11.63
C SER A 91 6.58 -4.40 12.25
N VAL A 92 6.29 -3.89 13.42
CA VAL A 92 7.23 -3.13 14.23
C VAL A 92 8.06 -4.08 15.08
N THR A 93 9.37 -3.84 15.16
CA THR A 93 10.28 -4.54 16.08
C THR A 93 11.14 -3.52 16.83
N ALA A 94 11.57 -3.87 18.04
CA ALA A 94 12.47 -3.00 18.78
C ALA A 94 13.88 -3.08 18.19
N VAL A 95 14.61 -1.97 18.24
CA VAL A 95 16.04 -1.93 17.87
C VAL A 95 16.85 -2.77 18.87
N HIS A 96 16.55 -2.62 20.16
CA HIS A 96 17.15 -3.41 21.24
C HIS A 96 16.06 -4.06 22.08
N GLN A 97 16.06 -5.37 22.11
CA GLN A 97 15.20 -6.17 22.97
C GLN A 97 15.99 -7.39 23.44
N VAL A 98 16.02 -7.60 24.74
CA VAL A 98 16.72 -8.76 25.33
C VAL A 98 15.90 -9.32 26.49
N THR A 99 15.95 -10.64 26.65
CA THR A 99 15.51 -11.28 27.89
C THR A 99 16.69 -11.31 28.84
N ILE A 100 16.53 -10.68 29.98
CA ILE A 100 17.53 -10.68 31.06
C ILE A 100 17.52 -12.04 31.74
N ASN A 101 18.66 -12.69 31.77
CA ASN A 101 18.89 -14.00 32.33
C ASN A 101 20.12 -13.94 33.27
N PRO A 102 20.19 -14.74 34.37
CA PRO A 102 21.38 -14.86 35.19
C PRO A 102 22.43 -15.70 34.46
N GLU A 103 23.69 -15.32 34.57
CA GLU A 103 24.84 -16.10 34.09
C GLU A 103 25.23 -17.24 35.08
N VAL A 104 24.98 -16.98 36.35
CA VAL A 104 25.27 -17.92 37.43
C VAL A 104 24.01 -18.24 38.24
N GLY A 105 23.92 -19.44 38.78
CA GLY A 105 22.81 -19.83 39.64
C GLY A 105 22.89 -19.23 41.03
N GLY A 106 21.72 -19.00 41.63
CA GLY A 106 21.66 -18.50 43.01
C GLY A 106 20.23 -18.24 43.46
N ARG A 107 20.10 -18.02 44.80
CA ARG A 107 18.82 -17.61 45.39
C ARG A 107 18.66 -16.08 45.22
N VAL A 108 17.52 -15.63 44.77
CA VAL A 108 17.17 -14.22 44.71
C VAL A 108 17.04 -13.64 46.11
N THR A 109 17.84 -12.63 46.43
CA THR A 109 17.80 -11.93 47.71
C THR A 109 17.05 -10.62 47.65
N LYS A 110 17.20 -9.89 46.54
CA LYS A 110 16.50 -8.60 46.30
C LYS A 110 16.15 -8.45 44.85
N ILE A 111 15.05 -7.74 44.61
CA ILE A 111 14.60 -7.26 43.28
C ILE A 111 14.48 -5.75 43.41
N PHE A 112 15.08 -5.00 42.48
CA PHE A 112 15.20 -3.55 42.54
C PHE A 112 14.25 -2.84 41.57
N PHE A 113 13.44 -3.57 40.85
CA PHE A 113 12.54 -3.00 39.86
C PHE A 113 11.10 -3.44 40.06
N GLU A 114 10.18 -2.65 39.53
CA GLU A 114 8.76 -3.01 39.38
C GLU A 114 8.45 -3.42 37.93
N PRO A 115 7.50 -4.33 37.69
CA PRO A 115 7.06 -4.67 36.35
C PRO A 115 6.60 -3.42 35.58
N GLY A 116 7.04 -3.27 34.34
CA GLY A 116 6.69 -2.10 33.48
C GLY A 116 7.53 -0.85 33.74
N ALA A 117 8.44 -0.85 34.71
CA ALA A 117 9.28 0.31 35.03
C ALA A 117 10.28 0.62 33.92
N ALA A 118 10.59 1.90 33.75
CA ALA A 118 11.72 2.36 32.94
C ALA A 118 13.01 2.31 33.73
N VAL A 119 14.09 1.80 33.15
CA VAL A 119 15.41 1.67 33.73
C VAL A 119 16.49 2.25 32.83
N LYS A 120 17.61 2.64 33.40
CA LYS A 120 18.80 3.10 32.70
C LYS A 120 19.83 1.99 32.59
N ALA A 121 20.71 2.10 31.58
CA ALA A 121 21.86 1.23 31.46
C ALA A 121 22.69 1.21 32.78
N GLY A 122 23.03 0.01 33.28
CA GLY A 122 23.76 -0.19 34.50
C GLY A 122 22.92 -0.25 35.79
N ASP A 123 21.62 0.10 35.75
CA ASP A 123 20.74 0.00 36.91
C ASP A 123 20.68 -1.44 37.43
N PRO A 124 20.77 -1.66 38.76
CA PRO A 124 20.65 -2.98 39.36
C PRO A 124 19.20 -3.47 39.19
N LEU A 125 19.05 -4.71 38.77
CA LEU A 125 17.74 -5.34 38.59
C LEU A 125 17.49 -6.42 39.65
N VAL A 126 18.44 -7.32 39.83
CA VAL A 126 18.30 -8.45 40.74
C VAL A 126 19.63 -8.73 41.43
N GLN A 127 19.56 -8.95 42.73
CA GLN A 127 20.67 -9.45 43.54
C GLN A 127 20.44 -10.92 43.85
N LEU A 128 21.37 -11.76 43.47
CA LEU A 128 21.48 -13.14 43.94
C LEU A 128 22.30 -13.20 45.24
N ASN A 129 22.15 -14.26 45.97
CA ASN A 129 22.93 -14.46 47.21
C ASN A 129 24.43 -14.57 46.92
N ASP A 130 25.17 -13.57 47.32
CA ASP A 130 26.63 -13.44 47.16
C ASP A 130 27.40 -13.58 48.48
N ALA A 131 26.68 -13.84 49.61
CA ALA A 131 27.30 -13.91 50.91
C ALA A 131 28.42 -14.97 51.01
N PRO A 132 28.28 -16.20 50.44
CA PRO A 132 29.38 -17.17 50.44
C PRO A 132 30.60 -16.65 49.67
N ASP A 133 30.38 -16.05 48.50
CA ASP A 133 31.49 -15.58 47.65
C ASP A 133 32.22 -14.40 48.29
N ARG A 134 31.50 -13.52 49.01
CA ARG A 134 32.13 -12.45 49.82
C ARG A 134 32.98 -13.03 50.97
N GLY A 135 32.56 -14.14 51.56
CA GLY A 135 33.37 -14.87 52.55
C GLY A 135 34.65 -15.44 51.93
N ASP A 136 34.54 -16.02 50.73
CA ASP A 136 35.68 -16.53 49.98
C ASP A 136 36.61 -15.39 49.55
N LEU A 137 36.09 -14.24 49.10
CA LEU A 137 36.86 -13.04 48.75
C LEU A 137 37.69 -12.58 49.95
N ALA A 138 37.08 -12.41 51.14
CA ALA A 138 37.79 -12.00 52.34
C ALA A 138 38.93 -13.01 52.75
N ASN A 139 38.69 -14.30 52.52
CA ASN A 139 39.71 -15.31 52.73
C ASN A 139 40.90 -15.17 51.78
N TYR A 140 40.61 -15.00 50.47
CA TYR A 140 41.65 -14.80 49.43
C TYR A 140 42.41 -13.49 49.61
N GLU A 141 41.75 -12.41 50.04
CA GLU A 141 42.39 -11.13 50.39
C GLU A 141 43.38 -11.31 51.53
N ALA A 142 43.00 -12.04 52.58
CA ALA A 142 43.90 -12.35 53.70
C ALA A 142 45.11 -13.23 53.30
N GLN A 143 44.89 -14.21 52.39
CA GLN A 143 45.96 -15.02 51.78
C GLN A 143 46.91 -14.16 50.92
N ALA A 144 46.39 -13.25 50.09
CA ALA A 144 47.21 -12.36 49.30
C ALA A 144 48.06 -11.44 50.20
N HIS A 145 47.43 -10.85 51.19
CA HIS A 145 48.16 -10.02 52.18
C HIS A 145 49.29 -10.78 52.91
N TRP A 146 49.05 -12.03 53.37
CA TRP A 146 50.07 -12.87 53.94
C TRP A 146 51.19 -13.20 52.95
N ALA A 147 50.85 -13.55 51.67
CA ALA A 147 51.82 -13.82 50.62
C ALA A 147 52.65 -12.60 50.28
N GLU A 148 52.04 -11.41 50.21
CA GLU A 148 52.72 -10.13 49.96
C GLU A 148 53.72 -9.79 51.05
N THR A 149 53.31 -9.91 52.34
CA THR A 149 54.20 -9.69 53.49
C THR A 149 55.35 -10.70 53.49
N THR A 150 55.12 -11.95 53.13
CA THR A 150 56.12 -13.00 53.03
C THR A 150 57.10 -12.73 51.87
N LEU A 151 56.61 -12.35 50.70
CA LEU A 151 57.46 -11.94 49.58
C LEU A 151 58.32 -10.71 49.89
N GLN A 152 57.77 -9.72 50.60
CA GLN A 152 58.51 -8.54 51.02
C GLN A 152 59.67 -8.90 51.92
N ARG A 153 59.39 -9.78 52.86
CA ARG A 153 60.44 -10.30 53.81
C ARG A 153 61.51 -11.09 53.06
N SER A 154 61.09 -12.03 52.19
CA SER A 154 61.98 -12.84 51.36
C SER A 154 62.87 -11.97 50.46
N SER A 155 62.30 -10.98 49.83
CA SER A 155 62.99 -10.02 48.98
C SER A 155 64.04 -9.21 49.76
N GLN A 156 63.71 -8.78 50.98
CA GLN A 156 64.67 -8.08 51.83
C GLN A 156 65.86 -8.97 52.24
N LEU A 157 65.59 -10.27 52.53
CA LEU A 157 66.64 -11.26 52.88
C LEU A 157 67.51 -11.56 51.63
N ALA A 158 66.90 -11.68 50.42
CA ALA A 158 67.61 -11.92 49.20
C ALA A 158 68.57 -10.73 48.85
N GLN A 159 68.12 -9.47 49.06
CA GLN A 159 68.96 -8.30 48.92
C GLN A 159 70.20 -8.31 49.81
N ARG A 160 70.09 -8.95 50.96
CA ARG A 160 71.19 -9.18 51.95
C ARG A 160 71.97 -10.49 51.73
N GLN A 161 71.68 -11.20 50.61
CA GLN A 161 72.29 -12.49 50.26
C GLN A 161 71.99 -13.64 51.23
N PHE A 162 70.91 -13.54 52.02
CA PHE A 162 70.48 -14.57 52.95
C PHE A 162 69.43 -15.52 52.40
N GLU A 163 68.91 -15.26 51.19
CA GLU A 163 67.92 -16.09 50.53
C GLU A 163 68.18 -16.18 49.04
N SER A 164 67.81 -17.28 48.36
CA SER A 164 68.02 -17.47 46.93
C SER A 164 66.93 -16.73 46.11
N ARG A 165 67.28 -16.35 44.89
CA ARG A 165 66.30 -15.76 43.96
C ARG A 165 65.14 -16.67 43.61
N GLU A 166 65.39 -17.96 43.55
CA GLU A 166 64.40 -19.02 43.37
C GLU A 166 63.26 -18.94 44.40
N ILE A 167 63.60 -18.74 45.69
CA ILE A 167 62.64 -18.63 46.80
C ILE A 167 61.81 -17.32 46.59
N VAL A 168 62.43 -16.21 46.21
CA VAL A 168 61.74 -14.97 45.92
C VAL A 168 60.74 -15.15 44.75
N ASP A 169 61.14 -15.82 43.67
CA ASP A 169 60.29 -16.08 42.48
C ASP A 169 59.13 -17.03 42.87
N GLN A 170 59.39 -18.02 43.77
CA GLN A 170 58.34 -18.85 44.31
C GLN A 170 57.33 -18.08 45.17
N LYS A 171 57.76 -17.12 45.98
CA LYS A 171 56.89 -16.27 46.82
C LYS A 171 56.11 -15.29 45.93
N GLN A 172 56.73 -14.78 44.88
CA GLN A 172 56.05 -13.98 43.87
C GLN A 172 54.93 -14.77 43.22
N SER A 173 55.19 -16.01 42.76
CA SER A 173 54.22 -16.87 42.15
C SER A 173 53.04 -17.19 43.11
N GLN A 174 53.30 -17.36 44.45
CA GLN A 174 52.24 -17.55 45.45
C GLN A 174 51.34 -16.29 45.58
N LEU A 175 51.92 -15.08 45.56
CA LEU A 175 51.19 -13.83 45.61
C LEU A 175 50.32 -13.67 44.35
N ASP A 176 50.87 -13.96 43.17
CA ASP A 176 50.16 -13.86 41.91
C ASP A 176 48.99 -14.85 41.84
N GLN A 177 49.16 -16.06 42.36
CA GLN A 177 48.07 -17.04 42.49
C GLN A 177 46.95 -16.54 43.41
N ALA A 178 47.29 -15.97 44.59
CA ALA A 178 46.31 -15.42 45.52
C ALA A 178 45.54 -14.24 44.89
N ARG A 179 46.22 -13.33 44.16
CA ARG A 179 45.60 -12.22 43.44
C ARG A 179 44.68 -12.69 42.32
N ALA A 180 45.06 -13.74 41.59
CA ALA A 180 44.21 -14.34 40.57
C ALA A 180 42.90 -14.91 41.16
N GLN A 181 42.95 -15.49 42.39
CA GLN A 181 41.73 -15.96 43.06
C GLN A 181 40.80 -14.81 43.48
N ILE A 182 41.37 -13.69 43.95
CA ILE A 182 40.60 -12.48 44.26
C ILE A 182 39.83 -12.03 43.01
N ILE A 183 40.52 -11.81 41.86
CA ILE A 183 39.92 -11.36 40.60
C ILE A 183 38.81 -12.31 40.18
N LYS A 184 39.04 -13.63 40.27
CA LYS A 184 38.02 -14.61 39.91
C LYS A 184 36.78 -14.51 40.80
N THR A 185 36.97 -14.31 42.11
CA THR A 185 35.86 -14.25 43.08
C THR A 185 35.07 -12.94 42.93
N GLU A 186 35.77 -11.82 42.71
CA GLU A 186 35.14 -10.53 42.40
C GLU A 186 34.25 -10.61 41.13
N ALA A 187 34.75 -11.28 40.10
CA ALA A 187 33.94 -11.51 38.87
C ALA A 187 32.68 -12.36 39.16
N LEU A 188 32.79 -13.39 40.02
CA LEU A 188 31.62 -14.18 40.45
C LEU A 188 30.62 -13.36 41.26
N ILE A 189 31.08 -12.46 42.13
CA ILE A 189 30.23 -11.55 42.89
C ILE A 189 29.53 -10.57 41.96
N ASP A 190 30.23 -10.02 40.96
CA ASP A 190 29.65 -9.10 39.99
C ASP A 190 28.58 -9.78 39.13
N GLN A 191 28.79 -11.02 38.70
CA GLN A 191 27.79 -11.84 38.01
C GLN A 191 26.50 -12.08 38.83
N LYS A 192 26.58 -12.00 40.18
CA LYS A 192 25.40 -12.13 41.04
C LYS A 192 24.59 -10.86 41.21
N LEU A 193 25.09 -9.72 40.75
CA LEU A 193 24.35 -8.47 40.61
C LEU A 193 23.96 -8.25 39.19
N ILE A 194 22.76 -8.66 38.81
CA ILE A 194 22.23 -8.56 37.45
C ILE A 194 21.79 -7.12 37.18
N ARG A 195 22.34 -6.51 36.13
CA ARG A 195 22.12 -5.13 35.74
C ARG A 195 21.45 -5.02 34.38
N ALA A 196 20.83 -3.87 34.11
CA ALA A 196 20.28 -3.53 32.80
C ALA A 196 21.42 -3.24 31.77
N PRO A 197 21.50 -3.96 30.64
CA PRO A 197 22.56 -3.74 29.65
C PRO A 197 22.37 -2.43 28.84
N PHE A 198 21.15 -1.95 28.73
CA PHE A 198 20.79 -0.67 28.05
C PHE A 198 19.57 -0.06 28.74
N SER A 199 19.30 1.22 28.43
CA SER A 199 18.11 1.91 28.94
C SER A 199 16.86 1.48 28.17
N GLY A 200 15.75 1.24 28.88
CA GLY A 200 14.52 0.79 28.26
C GLY A 200 13.42 0.54 29.26
N GLN A 201 12.37 -0.10 28.81
CA GLN A 201 11.21 -0.49 29.63
C GLN A 201 11.24 -1.98 29.92
N LEU A 202 11.03 -2.32 31.19
CA LEU A 202 10.93 -3.70 31.64
C LEU A 202 9.53 -4.27 31.38
N GLY A 203 9.48 -5.54 31.05
CA GLY A 203 8.23 -6.27 30.91
C GLY A 203 7.71 -6.83 32.21
N THR A 204 6.97 -7.94 32.14
CA THR A 204 6.48 -8.67 33.31
C THR A 204 7.60 -9.45 33.99
N ARG A 205 7.65 -9.36 35.31
CA ARG A 205 8.61 -10.10 36.15
C ARG A 205 8.23 -11.59 36.18
N GLN A 206 9.26 -12.47 36.07
CA GLN A 206 9.07 -13.92 36.04
C GLN A 206 9.74 -14.64 37.23
N ILE A 207 10.22 -13.89 38.21
CA ILE A 207 10.89 -14.40 39.38
C ILE A 207 10.38 -13.76 40.68
N GLU A 208 10.59 -14.44 41.82
CA GLU A 208 10.22 -13.94 43.14
C GLU A 208 11.43 -13.93 44.10
N VAL A 209 11.35 -13.06 45.10
CA VAL A 209 12.35 -13.04 46.19
C VAL A 209 12.33 -14.38 46.96
N GLY A 210 13.50 -14.94 47.20
CA GLY A 210 13.65 -16.27 47.83
C GLY A 210 13.70 -17.42 46.83
N GLN A 211 13.28 -17.22 45.59
CA GLN A 211 13.34 -18.23 44.52
C GLN A 211 14.81 -18.55 44.17
N TYR A 212 15.09 -19.82 43.88
CA TYR A 212 16.36 -20.21 43.29
C TYR A 212 16.27 -20.17 41.78
N VAL A 213 17.19 -19.45 41.12
CA VAL A 213 17.28 -19.33 39.66
C VAL A 213 18.53 -20.04 39.14
N THR A 214 18.39 -20.70 38.02
CA THR A 214 19.49 -21.37 37.29
C THR A 214 20.02 -20.47 36.17
N PRO A 215 21.25 -20.67 35.67
CA PRO A 215 21.76 -19.99 34.50
C PRO A 215 20.79 -20.09 33.34
N GLY A 216 20.54 -18.99 32.64
CA GLY A 216 19.60 -18.92 31.50
C GLY A 216 18.13 -18.83 31.89
N ALA A 217 17.74 -18.87 33.18
CA ALA A 217 16.36 -18.65 33.59
C ALA A 217 15.90 -17.24 33.25
N LYS A 218 14.68 -17.12 32.73
CA LYS A 218 14.11 -15.80 32.35
C LYS A 218 13.76 -14.99 33.59
N ILE A 219 14.27 -13.76 33.68
CA ILE A 219 13.99 -12.81 34.77
C ILE A 219 12.92 -11.81 34.33
N VAL A 220 13.21 -11.07 33.27
CA VAL A 220 12.38 -10.01 32.72
C VAL A 220 12.86 -9.71 31.30
N THR A 221 11.98 -9.22 30.45
CA THR A 221 12.36 -8.68 29.12
C THR A 221 12.63 -7.19 29.25
N LEU A 222 13.74 -6.71 28.73
CA LEU A 222 14.06 -5.29 28.58
C LEU A 222 13.94 -4.89 27.11
N THR A 223 13.18 -3.83 26.85
CA THR A 223 12.91 -3.34 25.50
C THR A 223 13.18 -1.85 25.41
N ASP A 224 13.97 -1.44 24.45
CA ASP A 224 14.12 -0.03 24.09
C ASP A 224 12.99 0.38 23.14
N LEU A 225 12.10 1.26 23.60
CA LEU A 225 10.97 1.77 22.83
C LEU A 225 11.27 3.11 22.15
N SER A 226 12.44 3.69 22.33
CA SER A 226 12.79 5.02 21.80
C SER A 226 12.92 5.03 20.29
N MET A 227 13.46 3.95 19.74
CA MET A 227 13.63 3.72 18.30
C MET A 227 13.10 2.34 17.93
N LEU A 228 12.40 2.27 16.82
CA LEU A 228 11.78 1.04 16.35
C LEU A 228 12.18 0.77 14.90
N PHE A 229 12.31 -0.48 14.56
CA PHE A 229 12.38 -0.94 13.17
C PHE A 229 10.97 -1.26 12.67
N VAL A 230 10.73 -0.92 11.43
CA VAL A 230 9.56 -1.34 10.66
C VAL A 230 10.06 -2.28 9.58
N ASN A 231 9.76 -3.55 9.71
CA ASN A 231 10.09 -4.56 8.71
C ASN A 231 8.86 -4.82 7.86
N PHE A 232 8.93 -4.53 6.57
CA PHE A 232 7.82 -4.68 5.64
C PHE A 232 8.28 -5.27 4.32
N THR A 233 7.35 -5.80 3.55
CA THR A 233 7.65 -6.45 2.28
C THR A 233 7.14 -5.64 1.11
N LEU A 234 7.94 -5.60 0.04
CA LEU A 234 7.58 -5.00 -1.24
C LEU A 234 7.78 -5.99 -2.39
N PRO A 235 6.99 -5.90 -3.46
CA PRO A 235 7.23 -6.70 -4.66
C PRO A 235 8.63 -6.48 -5.23
N SER A 236 9.29 -7.54 -5.65
CA SER A 236 10.69 -7.50 -6.12
C SER A 236 10.91 -6.61 -7.37
N HIS A 237 9.87 -6.44 -8.21
CA HIS A 237 9.95 -5.56 -9.38
C HIS A 237 10.16 -4.08 -9.03
N MET A 238 9.84 -3.67 -7.79
CA MET A 238 10.06 -2.30 -7.32
C MET A 238 11.50 -2.05 -6.82
N ARG A 239 12.40 -3.05 -6.92
CA ARG A 239 13.77 -2.95 -6.40
C ARG A 239 14.54 -1.74 -6.95
N SER A 240 14.34 -1.39 -8.22
CA SER A 240 15.01 -0.24 -8.87
C SER A 240 14.51 1.12 -8.40
N GLU A 241 13.31 1.18 -7.81
CA GLU A 241 12.67 2.41 -7.37
C GLU A 241 12.89 2.70 -5.88
N VAL A 242 13.33 1.68 -5.12
CA VAL A 242 13.52 1.76 -3.66
C VAL A 242 15.00 1.82 -3.31
N SER A 243 15.37 2.79 -2.48
CA SER A 243 16.74 3.03 -2.05
C SER A 243 16.82 3.33 -0.55
N VAL A 244 17.98 3.04 0.05
CA VAL A 244 18.26 3.42 1.44
C VAL A 244 18.21 4.94 1.59
N GLY A 245 17.64 5.42 2.69
CA GLY A 245 17.45 6.85 2.98
C GLY A 245 16.10 7.42 2.50
N GLN A 246 15.29 6.67 1.74
CA GLN A 246 13.96 7.14 1.36
C GLN A 246 13.02 7.18 2.57
N LYS A 247 12.09 8.15 2.53
CA LYS A 247 11.05 8.31 3.54
C LYS A 247 9.95 7.26 3.38
N VAL A 248 9.47 6.79 4.51
CA VAL A 248 8.36 5.84 4.60
C VAL A 248 7.29 6.43 5.51
N ASN A 249 6.09 6.54 5.01
CA ASN A 249 4.91 6.88 5.80
C ASN A 249 4.36 5.59 6.41
N VAL A 250 4.35 5.51 7.73
CA VAL A 250 3.90 4.34 8.47
C VAL A 250 2.58 4.68 9.17
N THR A 251 1.58 3.84 8.98
CA THR A 251 0.29 3.95 9.67
C THR A 251 0.01 2.65 10.41
N ALA A 252 -0.55 2.76 11.61
CA ALA A 252 -0.93 1.62 12.43
C ALA A 252 -2.43 1.69 12.74
N ASP A 253 -3.12 0.57 12.69
CA ASP A 253 -4.57 0.50 12.97
C ASP A 253 -4.89 0.90 14.42
N ALA A 254 -3.93 0.70 15.34
CA ALA A 254 -4.05 1.14 16.73
C ALA A 254 -4.09 2.68 16.89
N PHE A 255 -3.66 3.44 15.87
CA PHE A 255 -3.61 4.91 15.89
C PHE A 255 -4.23 5.49 14.61
N PRO A 256 -5.55 5.40 14.44
CA PRO A 256 -6.23 5.86 13.23
C PRO A 256 -5.99 7.37 13.01
N GLY A 257 -5.67 7.72 11.76
CA GLY A 257 -5.41 9.11 11.37
C GLY A 257 -4.02 9.65 11.73
N ARG A 258 -3.16 8.86 12.39
CA ARG A 258 -1.76 9.24 12.66
C ARG A 258 -0.82 8.58 11.66
N THR A 259 0.08 9.37 11.12
CA THR A 259 1.16 8.90 10.25
C THR A 259 2.49 9.13 10.95
N PHE A 260 3.28 8.08 11.04
CA PHE A 260 4.64 8.11 11.56
C PHE A 260 5.62 8.14 10.39
N SER A 261 6.70 8.89 10.54
CA SER A 261 7.75 8.96 9.52
C SER A 261 8.89 8.02 9.89
N ALA A 262 9.31 7.20 8.94
CA ALA A 262 10.48 6.33 9.05
C ALA A 262 11.42 6.57 7.86
N ASP A 263 12.66 6.15 8.01
CA ASP A 263 13.68 6.20 6.96
C ASP A 263 14.13 4.78 6.64
N ILE A 264 14.21 4.41 5.36
CA ILE A 264 14.74 3.10 4.95
C ILE A 264 16.21 3.02 5.36
N THR A 265 16.53 2.04 6.18
CA THR A 265 17.90 1.77 6.63
C THR A 265 18.53 0.58 5.94
N THR A 266 17.72 -0.42 5.60
CA THR A 266 18.23 -1.66 5.00
C THR A 266 17.24 -2.22 4.00
N ILE A 267 17.74 -2.73 2.90
CA ILE A 267 17.00 -3.54 1.95
C ILE A 267 17.68 -4.91 1.92
N GLU A 268 16.94 -5.94 2.25
CA GLU A 268 17.46 -7.31 2.26
C GLU A 268 17.98 -7.69 0.87
N PRO A 269 19.22 -8.19 0.75
CA PRO A 269 19.81 -8.53 -0.55
C PRO A 269 19.20 -9.80 -1.16
N GLN A 270 18.32 -10.47 -0.44
CA GLN A 270 17.65 -11.68 -0.87
C GLN A 270 16.16 -11.41 -1.15
N VAL A 271 15.67 -11.98 -2.24
CA VAL A 271 14.25 -12.00 -2.60
C VAL A 271 13.66 -13.35 -2.22
N SER A 272 12.52 -13.36 -1.56
CA SER A 272 11.76 -14.59 -1.29
C SER A 272 11.30 -15.22 -2.61
N ALA A 273 11.73 -16.44 -2.87
CA ALA A 273 11.38 -17.16 -4.10
C ALA A 273 9.88 -17.50 -4.16
N ASP A 274 9.29 -17.79 -3.01
CA ASP A 274 7.88 -18.21 -2.89
C ASP A 274 6.92 -17.05 -3.14
N THR A 275 7.20 -15.88 -2.53
CA THR A 275 6.32 -14.71 -2.59
C THR A 275 6.76 -13.67 -3.61
N ARG A 276 7.97 -13.78 -4.15
CA ARG A 276 8.62 -12.79 -5.03
C ARG A 276 8.65 -11.38 -4.43
N THR A 277 8.81 -11.32 -3.09
CA THR A 277 8.91 -10.07 -2.35
C THR A 277 10.32 -9.87 -1.80
N MET A 278 10.71 -8.62 -1.64
CA MET A 278 11.91 -8.21 -0.91
C MET A 278 11.51 -7.65 0.45
N THR A 279 12.30 -7.90 1.47
CA THR A 279 12.12 -7.32 2.79
C THR A 279 12.87 -5.99 2.87
N VAL A 280 12.19 -4.98 3.38
CA VAL A 280 12.73 -3.65 3.61
C VAL A 280 12.59 -3.33 5.09
N GLN A 281 13.66 -2.81 5.67
CA GLN A 281 13.68 -2.32 7.04
C GLN A 281 13.81 -0.80 7.04
N ALA A 282 12.93 -0.13 7.75
CA ALA A 282 13.00 1.29 8.03
C ALA A 282 13.14 1.53 9.53
N THR A 283 13.82 2.61 9.90
CA THR A 283 13.97 3.03 11.29
C THR A 283 13.11 4.25 11.55
N MET A 284 12.39 4.23 12.66
CA MET A 284 11.57 5.36 13.09
C MET A 284 11.79 5.69 14.56
N ARG A 285 11.58 6.96 14.93
CA ARG A 285 11.53 7.41 16.31
C ARG A 285 10.14 7.21 16.90
N ASN A 286 10.08 6.85 18.15
CA ASN A 286 8.84 6.62 18.89
C ASN A 286 8.84 7.45 20.20
N PRO A 287 8.85 8.79 20.13
CA PRO A 287 9.06 9.64 21.30
C PRO A 287 7.94 9.53 22.35
N GLU A 288 6.75 9.19 21.94
CA GLU A 288 5.59 9.01 22.82
C GLU A 288 5.44 7.58 23.34
N GLY A 289 6.29 6.63 22.90
CA GLY A 289 6.21 5.23 23.30
C GLY A 289 4.92 4.50 22.88
N GLY A 290 4.12 5.12 22.01
CA GLY A 290 2.79 4.59 21.66
C GLY A 290 2.85 3.32 20.80
N LEU A 291 3.81 3.22 19.90
CA LEU A 291 4.00 2.03 19.08
C LEU A 291 4.79 0.98 19.88
N LEU A 292 4.30 -0.24 19.83
CA LEU A 292 4.92 -1.38 20.53
C LEU A 292 5.43 -2.40 19.51
N PRO A 293 6.57 -3.05 19.83
CA PRO A 293 7.04 -4.20 19.03
C PRO A 293 5.95 -5.27 18.91
N GLY A 294 5.82 -5.84 17.72
CA GLY A 294 4.77 -6.81 17.39
C GLY A 294 3.52 -6.20 16.73
N MET A 295 3.35 -4.88 16.74
CA MET A 295 2.23 -4.24 16.04
C MET A 295 2.37 -4.37 14.53
N PHE A 296 1.24 -4.62 13.85
CA PHE A 296 1.15 -4.56 12.40
C PHE A 296 1.01 -3.11 11.94
N VAL A 297 1.64 -2.82 10.80
CA VAL A 297 1.66 -1.47 10.21
C VAL A 297 1.56 -1.56 8.70
N ASN A 298 0.98 -0.52 8.11
CA ASN A 298 1.03 -0.28 6.69
C ASN A 298 2.15 0.73 6.42
N ALA A 299 3.09 0.36 5.56
CA ALA A 299 4.23 1.18 5.17
C ALA A 299 4.06 1.65 3.73
N ALA A 300 4.15 2.95 3.50
CA ALA A 300 4.09 3.56 2.17
C ALA A 300 5.41 4.29 1.90
N VAL A 301 6.28 3.67 1.11
CA VAL A 301 7.56 4.28 0.69
C VAL A 301 7.26 5.43 -0.25
N VAL A 302 7.80 6.60 0.04
CA VAL A 302 7.69 7.78 -0.81
C VAL A 302 8.63 7.62 -2.00
N LEU A 303 8.05 7.41 -3.18
CA LEU A 303 8.80 7.31 -4.43
C LEU A 303 9.00 8.68 -5.06
N PRO A 304 9.96 8.85 -5.97
CA PRO A 304 10.06 10.04 -6.78
C PRO A 304 8.72 10.33 -7.48
N PRO A 305 8.23 11.58 -7.44
CA PRO A 305 6.98 11.92 -8.09
C PRO A 305 7.08 11.66 -9.59
N GLN A 306 5.98 11.20 -10.18
CA GLN A 306 5.91 11.11 -11.63
C GLN A 306 5.60 12.49 -12.19
N SER A 307 6.61 13.09 -12.83
CA SER A 307 6.50 14.41 -13.47
C SER A 307 5.71 14.31 -14.78
N ASP A 308 5.12 15.44 -15.18
CA ASP A 308 4.51 15.65 -16.50
C ASP A 308 3.40 14.64 -16.84
N VAL A 309 2.61 14.22 -15.87
CA VAL A 309 1.45 13.37 -16.12
C VAL A 309 0.18 14.20 -16.25
N MET A 310 -0.64 13.84 -17.24
CA MET A 310 -1.95 14.46 -17.44
C MET A 310 -2.89 14.02 -16.33
N VAL A 311 -3.53 14.98 -15.69
CA VAL A 311 -4.51 14.71 -14.63
C VAL A 311 -5.84 15.38 -14.95
N VAL A 312 -6.91 14.68 -14.61
CA VAL A 312 -8.28 15.17 -14.66
C VAL A 312 -8.97 14.90 -13.32
N PRO A 313 -10.00 15.66 -12.94
CA PRO A 313 -10.84 15.29 -11.81
C PRO A 313 -11.42 13.88 -11.97
N GLU A 314 -11.48 13.10 -10.90
CA GLU A 314 -12.04 11.74 -10.94
C GLU A 314 -13.49 11.73 -11.46
N THR A 315 -14.24 12.79 -11.17
CA THR A 315 -15.60 12.98 -11.67
C THR A 315 -15.71 13.12 -13.19
N ALA A 316 -14.62 13.45 -13.89
CA ALA A 316 -14.61 13.57 -15.35
C ALA A 316 -14.52 12.24 -16.09
N VAL A 317 -14.11 11.17 -15.39
CA VAL A 317 -13.91 9.85 -15.98
C VAL A 317 -15.18 9.02 -15.84
N GLU A 318 -15.64 8.47 -16.95
CA GLU A 318 -16.74 7.53 -17.01
C GLU A 318 -16.19 6.10 -17.10
N TYR A 319 -16.44 5.31 -16.05
CA TYR A 319 -16.03 3.90 -15.96
C TYR A 319 -17.14 3.01 -16.49
N THR A 320 -16.86 2.26 -17.54
CA THR A 320 -17.83 1.33 -18.12
C THR A 320 -17.25 -0.07 -18.30
N LEU A 321 -18.10 -1.06 -18.51
CA LEU A 321 -17.67 -2.43 -18.81
C LEU A 321 -16.83 -2.55 -20.08
N TYR A 322 -16.91 -1.54 -20.97
CA TYR A 322 -16.20 -1.49 -22.25
C TYR A 322 -14.91 -0.66 -22.19
N GLY A 323 -14.57 -0.15 -21.02
CA GLY A 323 -13.39 0.68 -20.78
C GLY A 323 -13.71 2.06 -20.24
N ASP A 324 -12.67 2.80 -19.91
CA ASP A 324 -12.74 4.13 -19.36
C ASP A 324 -12.84 5.16 -20.49
N SER A 325 -13.62 6.20 -20.29
CA SER A 325 -13.79 7.28 -21.26
C SER A 325 -13.98 8.62 -20.57
N VAL A 326 -13.65 9.69 -21.30
CA VAL A 326 -13.95 11.07 -20.91
C VAL A 326 -14.70 11.76 -22.04
N TYR A 327 -15.47 12.79 -21.71
CA TYR A 327 -16.05 13.66 -22.73
C TYR A 327 -15.15 14.87 -22.94
N VAL A 328 -14.47 14.91 -24.09
CA VAL A 328 -13.66 16.06 -24.53
C VAL A 328 -14.59 17.09 -25.19
N ILE A 329 -14.43 18.35 -24.79
CA ILE A 329 -15.18 19.46 -25.35
C ILE A 329 -14.45 19.97 -26.59
N ARG A 330 -15.06 19.87 -27.76
CA ARG A 330 -14.52 20.36 -29.04
C ARG A 330 -15.41 21.43 -29.64
N GLU A 331 -14.81 22.33 -30.40
CA GLU A 331 -15.56 23.34 -31.16
C GLU A 331 -16.21 22.69 -32.39
N ASP A 332 -17.47 23.02 -32.64
CA ASP A 332 -18.32 22.53 -33.76
C ASP A 332 -18.86 23.70 -34.59
N GLY A 333 -17.99 24.63 -34.91
CA GLY A 333 -18.34 25.83 -35.66
C GLY A 333 -18.75 27.01 -34.77
N LYS A 334 -19.37 28.03 -35.35
CA LYS A 334 -19.86 29.22 -34.66
C LYS A 334 -21.35 29.39 -34.85
N ASP A 335 -22.02 29.98 -33.87
CA ASP A 335 -23.42 30.36 -33.97
C ASP A 335 -23.60 31.64 -34.87
N ALA A 336 -24.84 32.05 -35.08
CA ALA A 336 -25.15 33.25 -35.86
C ALA A 336 -24.59 34.56 -35.26
N ASN A 337 -24.21 34.51 -33.96
CA ASN A 337 -23.65 35.64 -33.21
C ASN A 337 -22.12 35.57 -33.13
N GLY A 338 -21.48 34.57 -33.76
CA GLY A 338 -20.02 34.38 -33.75
C GLY A 338 -19.47 33.64 -32.56
N ASN A 339 -20.32 33.17 -31.63
CA ASN A 339 -19.88 32.38 -30.45
C ASN A 339 -19.56 30.94 -30.83
N PRO A 340 -18.51 30.33 -30.27
CA PRO A 340 -18.16 28.94 -30.56
C PRO A 340 -19.25 27.98 -30.09
N LEU A 341 -19.72 27.15 -31.01
CA LEU A 341 -20.58 26.02 -30.68
C LEU A 341 -19.72 24.88 -30.15
N LEU A 342 -20.04 24.38 -28.97
CA LEU A 342 -19.29 23.32 -28.31
C LEU A 342 -20.04 21.99 -28.38
N LYS A 343 -19.30 20.92 -28.69
CA LYS A 343 -19.83 19.56 -28.69
C LYS A 343 -19.00 18.67 -27.75
N ALA A 344 -19.64 17.71 -27.10
CA ALA A 344 -19.01 16.68 -26.31
C ALA A 344 -18.65 15.48 -27.18
N VAL A 345 -17.39 15.12 -27.21
CA VAL A 345 -16.91 13.95 -27.94
C VAL A 345 -16.41 12.91 -26.91
N ARG A 346 -17.05 11.76 -26.91
CA ARG A 346 -16.63 10.64 -26.03
C ARG A 346 -15.31 10.09 -26.54
N THR A 347 -14.27 10.20 -25.71
CA THR A 347 -12.91 9.77 -26.04
C THR A 347 -12.51 8.64 -25.10
N PRO A 348 -12.16 7.45 -25.60
CA PRO A 348 -11.61 6.38 -24.77
C PRO A 348 -10.29 6.83 -24.19
N VAL A 349 -10.06 6.51 -22.90
CA VAL A 349 -8.82 6.87 -22.19
C VAL A 349 -8.29 5.66 -21.45
N LYS A 350 -6.98 5.67 -21.25
CA LYS A 350 -6.32 4.72 -20.36
C LYS A 350 -6.00 5.42 -19.05
N THR A 351 -6.69 5.05 -17.99
CA THR A 351 -6.50 5.63 -16.67
C THR A 351 -5.32 4.99 -15.95
N GLY A 352 -4.67 5.76 -15.08
CA GLY A 352 -3.59 5.33 -14.22
C GLY A 352 -3.93 5.52 -12.75
N LEU A 353 -2.98 6.04 -12.00
CA LEU A 353 -3.09 6.24 -10.55
C LEU A 353 -4.19 7.25 -10.19
N ARG A 354 -4.90 6.99 -9.09
CA ARG A 354 -5.89 7.93 -8.49
C ARG A 354 -5.31 8.51 -7.22
N VAL A 355 -5.19 9.81 -7.15
CA VAL A 355 -4.63 10.50 -5.98
C VAL A 355 -5.36 11.82 -5.77
N GLY A 356 -5.82 12.05 -4.54
CA GLY A 356 -6.40 13.34 -4.13
C GLY A 356 -7.61 13.79 -4.94
N GLY A 357 -8.49 12.87 -5.37
CA GLY A 357 -9.67 13.17 -6.18
C GLY A 357 -9.36 13.46 -7.65
N LYS A 358 -8.12 13.22 -8.10
CA LYS A 358 -7.67 13.30 -9.48
C LYS A 358 -7.28 11.93 -10.01
N VAL A 359 -7.40 11.74 -11.32
CA VAL A 359 -7.00 10.52 -12.04
C VAL A 359 -5.94 10.90 -13.06
N VAL A 360 -4.86 10.14 -13.06
CA VAL A 360 -3.83 10.24 -14.10
C VAL A 360 -4.36 9.61 -15.38
N ILE A 361 -4.22 10.31 -16.49
CA ILE A 361 -4.54 9.79 -17.82
C ILE A 361 -3.23 9.47 -18.55
N LEU A 362 -3.08 8.21 -18.93
CA LEU A 362 -1.89 7.73 -19.63
C LEU A 362 -1.99 7.94 -21.14
N GLU A 363 -3.18 7.75 -21.70
CA GLU A 363 -3.45 7.84 -23.14
C GLU A 363 -4.88 8.34 -23.38
N GLY A 364 -5.12 9.07 -24.49
CA GLY A 364 -6.45 9.42 -24.98
C GLY A 364 -6.80 10.91 -24.95
N VAL A 365 -6.08 11.75 -24.21
CA VAL A 365 -6.28 13.21 -24.18
C VAL A 365 -4.94 13.94 -24.34
N GLN A 366 -5.02 15.24 -24.59
CA GLN A 366 -3.84 16.10 -24.70
C GLN A 366 -3.85 17.18 -23.60
N PRO A 367 -2.67 17.64 -23.15
CA PRO A 367 -2.59 18.77 -22.21
C PRO A 367 -3.32 20.00 -22.76
N GLY A 368 -4.10 20.67 -21.92
CA GLY A 368 -4.87 21.87 -22.29
C GLY A 368 -6.25 21.56 -22.91
N GLU A 369 -6.57 20.31 -23.25
CA GLU A 369 -7.94 19.95 -23.65
C GLU A 369 -8.92 20.14 -22.49
N ARG A 370 -10.14 20.52 -22.79
CA ARG A 370 -11.21 20.65 -21.81
C ARG A 370 -12.07 19.40 -21.79
N VAL A 371 -12.27 18.84 -20.59
CA VAL A 371 -13.11 17.67 -20.36
C VAL A 371 -14.31 18.03 -19.49
N ILE A 372 -15.40 17.29 -19.61
CA ILE A 372 -16.59 17.48 -18.78
C ILE A 372 -16.32 16.91 -17.40
N ALA A 373 -16.33 17.76 -16.37
CA ALA A 373 -16.13 17.35 -14.96
C ALA A 373 -17.45 17.05 -14.23
N ALA A 374 -18.57 17.66 -14.66
CA ALA A 374 -19.89 17.38 -14.11
C ALA A 374 -20.97 17.59 -15.18
N GLY A 375 -22.08 16.83 -15.05
CA GLY A 375 -23.22 16.91 -15.97
C GLY A 375 -23.16 15.90 -17.13
N GLN A 376 -22.20 15.00 -17.16
CA GLN A 376 -22.02 13.98 -18.22
C GLN A 376 -23.23 13.06 -18.37
N VAL A 377 -24.00 12.80 -17.31
CA VAL A 377 -25.24 12.00 -17.37
C VAL A 377 -26.28 12.56 -18.34
N LYS A 378 -26.23 13.87 -18.59
CA LYS A 378 -27.15 14.57 -19.52
C LYS A 378 -26.60 14.67 -20.94
N VAL A 379 -25.39 14.14 -21.17
CA VAL A 379 -24.65 14.35 -22.42
C VAL A 379 -24.52 13.03 -23.18
N GLN A 380 -24.85 13.03 -24.46
CA GLN A 380 -24.57 11.93 -25.37
C GLN A 380 -23.40 12.30 -26.30
N ASN A 381 -22.76 11.30 -26.89
CA ASN A 381 -21.68 11.56 -27.83
C ASN A 381 -22.16 12.44 -28.99
N GLY A 382 -21.46 13.53 -29.23
CA GLY A 382 -21.83 14.54 -30.27
C GLY A 382 -22.87 15.56 -29.81
N ALA A 383 -23.38 15.49 -28.57
CA ALA A 383 -24.35 16.46 -28.07
C ALA A 383 -23.75 17.86 -27.93
N ARG A 384 -24.56 18.88 -28.14
CA ARG A 384 -24.20 20.26 -27.88
C ARG A 384 -24.15 20.53 -26.40
N VAL A 385 -23.11 21.23 -25.97
CA VAL A 385 -22.90 21.57 -24.55
C VAL A 385 -22.64 23.06 -24.39
N ALA A 386 -23.03 23.58 -23.23
CA ALA A 386 -22.73 24.94 -22.81
C ALA A 386 -22.02 24.85 -21.44
N ILE A 387 -20.89 25.53 -21.32
CA ILE A 387 -20.14 25.54 -20.07
C ILE A 387 -20.90 26.48 -19.11
N SER A 388 -21.42 25.93 -18.02
CA SER A 388 -21.95 26.72 -16.92
C SER A 388 -20.79 27.18 -16.04
N GLY A 389 -20.81 28.41 -15.58
CA GLY A 389 -19.80 28.97 -14.67
C GLY A 389 -19.84 28.37 -13.25
N SER A 390 -20.46 27.20 -13.08
CA SER A 390 -20.46 26.51 -11.78
C SER A 390 -19.05 26.03 -11.45
N PRO A 391 -18.59 26.24 -10.19
CA PRO A 391 -17.26 25.79 -9.77
C PRO A 391 -17.12 24.28 -9.92
N GLU A 392 -15.90 23.87 -10.22
CA GLU A 392 -15.48 22.46 -10.28
C GLU A 392 -15.95 21.71 -9.01
N PRO A 393 -16.64 20.57 -9.12
CA PRO A 393 -17.04 19.81 -7.96
C PRO A 393 -15.80 19.41 -7.18
N GLN A 394 -15.66 19.91 -5.95
CA GLN A 394 -14.60 19.46 -5.08
C GLN A 394 -14.90 18.02 -4.63
N PRO A 395 -13.91 17.13 -4.65
CA PRO A 395 -14.09 15.80 -4.07
C PRO A 395 -14.50 15.94 -2.61
N PRO A 396 -15.42 15.10 -2.11
CA PRO A 396 -15.79 15.12 -0.71
C PRO A 396 -14.54 14.97 0.15
N ALA A 397 -14.32 15.86 1.09
CA ALA A 397 -13.28 15.73 2.09
C ALA A 397 -13.45 14.36 2.73
N THR A 398 -12.45 13.49 2.53
CA THR A 398 -12.31 12.12 3.08
C THR A 398 -13.51 11.62 3.87
N LEU A 399 -14.28 10.73 3.27
CA LEU A 399 -15.23 9.91 4.02
C LEU A 399 -14.41 9.10 5.03
N THR A 400 -14.42 9.49 6.28
CA THR A 400 -14.05 8.64 7.40
C THR A 400 -14.96 7.42 7.33
N ARG A 401 -14.40 6.32 6.91
CA ARG A 401 -15.08 5.03 6.95
C ARG A 401 -15.22 4.66 8.43
N ASN A 402 -16.45 4.78 8.96
CA ASN A 402 -16.82 4.21 10.26
C ASN A 402 -16.69 2.68 10.21
#